data_1a1326978e27884ebc23298e5e22fc19
#
_entry.id   1a1326978e27884ebc23298e5e22fc19
#
_cell.length_a   1.000
_cell.length_b   1.000
_cell.length_c   1.000
_cell.angle_alpha   90.00
_cell.angle_beta   90.00
_cell.angle_gamma   90.00
#
_symmetry.space_group_name_H-M   'P 1'
#
loop_
_entity.id
_entity.type
_entity.pdbx_description
1 polymer ?
#
loop_
_entity_poly.entity_id
_entity_poly.type
_entity_poly.pdbx_seq_one_letter_code
_entity_poly.pdbx_strand_id
1 'polypeptide(L)'
;MKFQLAINMERISPDTDMAAVERHTLEMVQMADAGGFHIVWAAEHHALEMTIAPNPFQILTWWAAHTDRIRLGTAVVVAPYWHPINVAGEAALLDLYSNGRLEFGIGSGAYQREFDRMHAGLKQTDAWRYMQEMLPAIKALWQGDYAHEGEYWRFPEATSVPKPLQKPHPPIWVAARAPITYDYAVKHQCNIMSWPLTRPMSEVETYLERLQTALDENPGQSRPTFSAMRHTCVYDKKEDWMVPVEAARRQLAQFENLFKNAGGVDNGFPAMIDLSTLENRDEYDPKMLHEHLMFGTPQEIVGKLRLYDDLGVDQFTYYASLGLGMKEQKRSLELFINEVMPEFAED
;
A
#
# COMPACT_ATOMS: atom_id res chain seq x y z
N MET A 1 -14.09 3.13 -13.01
CA MET A 1 -13.12 3.00 -11.88
C MET A 1 -11.86 2.25 -12.32
N LYS A 2 -10.64 2.63 -11.90
CA LYS A 2 -9.40 1.88 -12.16
C LYS A 2 -9.06 0.96 -10.99
N PHE A 3 -8.41 -0.17 -11.29
CA PHE A 3 -8.03 -1.17 -10.29
C PHE A 3 -6.51 -1.25 -10.11
N GLN A 4 -6.10 -1.39 -8.86
CA GLN A 4 -4.72 -1.53 -8.44
C GLN A 4 -4.56 -2.82 -7.63
N LEU A 5 -3.38 -3.43 -7.66
CA LEU A 5 -3.03 -4.58 -6.83
C LEU A 5 -2.03 -4.15 -5.75
N ALA A 6 -2.31 -4.42 -4.49
CA ALA A 6 -1.32 -4.40 -3.42
C ALA A 6 -1.03 -5.84 -2.98
N ILE A 7 0.23 -6.23 -3.01
CA ILE A 7 0.65 -7.58 -2.67
C ILE A 7 2.02 -7.56 -1.99
N ASN A 8 2.14 -8.34 -0.92
CA ASN A 8 3.40 -8.57 -0.22
C ASN A 8 3.86 -10.01 -0.40
N MET A 9 5.15 -10.25 -0.32
CA MET A 9 5.66 -11.59 -0.08
C MET A 9 5.37 -11.97 1.37
N GLU A 10 4.32 -12.78 1.58
CA GLU A 10 3.88 -13.24 2.91
C GLU A 10 4.44 -14.61 3.19
N ARG A 11 5.26 -14.70 4.23
CA ARG A 11 5.65 -15.99 4.80
C ARG A 11 4.89 -16.20 6.08
N ILE A 12 3.81 -16.98 6.02
CA ILE A 12 2.87 -17.16 7.14
C ILE A 12 3.34 -18.21 8.17
N SER A 13 4.34 -19.02 7.82
CA SER A 13 4.92 -20.04 8.68
C SER A 13 6.41 -20.18 8.40
N PRO A 14 7.25 -20.49 9.41
CA PRO A 14 8.67 -20.81 9.22
C PRO A 14 8.93 -21.93 8.21
N ASP A 15 7.97 -22.85 8.05
CA ASP A 15 8.07 -23.98 7.13
C ASP A 15 7.72 -23.63 5.69
N THR A 16 7.21 -22.40 5.42
CA THR A 16 6.87 -21.97 4.07
C THR A 16 8.14 -21.71 3.27
N ASP A 17 8.26 -22.33 2.10
CA ASP A 17 9.41 -22.15 1.19
C ASP A 17 9.43 -20.72 0.63
N MET A 18 10.52 -20.00 0.90
CA MET A 18 10.74 -18.63 0.43
C MET A 18 10.73 -18.51 -1.10
N ALA A 19 11.31 -19.49 -1.81
CA ALA A 19 11.32 -19.47 -3.25
C ALA A 19 9.91 -19.71 -3.84
N ALA A 20 9.06 -20.45 -3.14
CA ALA A 20 7.65 -20.60 -3.54
C ALA A 20 6.87 -19.28 -3.30
N VAL A 21 7.14 -18.57 -2.21
CA VAL A 21 6.52 -17.25 -1.92
C VAL A 21 6.88 -16.24 -2.99
N GLU A 22 8.15 -16.16 -3.37
CA GLU A 22 8.63 -15.24 -4.40
C GLU A 22 7.97 -15.54 -5.77
N ARG A 23 8.04 -16.81 -6.23
CA ARG A 23 7.43 -17.23 -7.51
C ARG A 23 5.93 -16.97 -7.55
N HIS A 24 5.23 -17.28 -6.45
CA HIS A 24 3.78 -17.01 -6.34
C HIS A 24 3.48 -15.51 -6.44
N THR A 25 4.23 -14.68 -5.73
CA THR A 25 4.01 -13.23 -5.76
C THR A 25 4.26 -12.66 -7.16
N LEU A 26 5.35 -13.09 -7.82
CA LEU A 26 5.62 -12.69 -9.21
C LEU A 26 4.50 -13.13 -10.16
N GLU A 27 4.01 -14.36 -10.05
CA GLU A 27 2.90 -14.86 -10.86
C GLU A 27 1.62 -14.04 -10.67
N MET A 28 1.28 -13.66 -9.43
CA MET A 28 0.14 -12.78 -9.14
C MET A 28 0.30 -11.39 -9.81
N VAL A 29 1.50 -10.84 -9.79
CA VAL A 29 1.82 -9.56 -10.46
C VAL A 29 1.68 -9.67 -11.97
N GLN A 30 2.15 -10.76 -12.57
CA GLN A 30 2.00 -11.03 -14.01
C GLN A 30 0.53 -11.25 -14.41
N MET A 31 -0.25 -11.93 -13.57
CA MET A 31 -1.70 -12.07 -13.76
C MET A 31 -2.39 -10.69 -13.74
N ALA A 32 -2.00 -9.81 -12.81
CA ALA A 32 -2.53 -8.46 -12.74
C ALA A 32 -2.14 -7.60 -13.95
N ASP A 33 -0.91 -7.71 -14.44
CA ASP A 33 -0.45 -7.04 -15.68
C ASP A 33 -1.27 -7.50 -16.88
N ALA A 34 -1.40 -8.82 -17.06
CA ALA A 34 -2.20 -9.41 -18.14
C ALA A 34 -3.69 -9.05 -18.02
N GLY A 35 -4.21 -9.01 -16.78
CA GLY A 35 -5.59 -8.71 -16.45
C GLY A 35 -5.99 -7.23 -16.52
N GLY A 36 -5.04 -6.32 -16.79
CA GLY A 36 -5.33 -4.90 -16.99
C GLY A 36 -5.40 -4.07 -15.70
N PHE A 37 -4.81 -4.53 -14.61
CA PHE A 37 -4.61 -3.68 -13.44
C PHE A 37 -3.72 -2.49 -13.78
N HIS A 38 -4.04 -1.34 -13.18
CA HIS A 38 -3.36 -0.08 -13.50
C HIS A 38 -2.01 0.04 -12.79
N ILE A 39 -1.95 -0.29 -11.49
CA ILE A 39 -0.74 -0.17 -10.65
C ILE A 39 -0.60 -1.43 -9.80
N VAL A 40 0.64 -1.89 -9.60
CA VAL A 40 0.98 -2.82 -8.51
C VAL A 40 1.83 -2.13 -7.46
N TRP A 41 1.51 -2.36 -6.18
CA TRP A 41 2.13 -1.71 -5.04
C TRP A 41 2.99 -2.69 -4.23
N ALA A 42 4.23 -2.28 -3.94
CA ALA A 42 5.12 -2.96 -3.00
C ALA A 42 5.29 -2.12 -1.73
N ALA A 43 5.15 -2.75 -0.57
CA ALA A 43 5.37 -2.12 0.74
C ALA A 43 6.87 -2.01 1.08
N GLU A 44 7.17 -1.34 2.20
CA GLU A 44 8.47 -1.38 2.87
C GLU A 44 8.28 -1.80 4.33
N HIS A 45 8.89 -2.93 4.69
CA HIS A 45 8.91 -3.44 6.06
C HIS A 45 10.24 -4.13 6.37
N HIS A 46 10.70 -3.99 7.61
CA HIS A 46 11.99 -4.49 8.04
C HIS A 46 11.87 -5.50 9.18
N ALA A 47 12.61 -6.61 9.07
CA ALA A 47 12.67 -7.68 10.06
C ALA A 47 11.30 -8.31 10.40
N LEU A 48 10.41 -8.44 9.38
CA LEU A 48 9.08 -9.04 9.49
C LEU A 48 8.85 -10.05 8.37
N GLU A 49 8.70 -11.33 8.72
CA GLU A 49 8.50 -12.44 7.76
C GLU A 49 7.10 -12.44 7.14
N MET A 50 6.10 -11.93 7.83
CA MET A 50 4.74 -11.84 7.29
C MET A 50 4.59 -10.74 6.22
N THR A 51 5.59 -9.87 6.08
CA THR A 51 5.64 -8.86 5.03
C THR A 51 7.09 -8.65 4.63
N ILE A 52 7.57 -9.51 3.72
CA ILE A 52 8.97 -9.48 3.27
C ILE A 52 9.11 -8.38 2.22
N ALA A 53 9.55 -7.22 2.66
CA ALA A 53 9.65 -6.03 1.82
C ALA A 53 10.79 -5.09 2.27
N PRO A 54 12.04 -5.56 2.36
CA PRO A 54 13.15 -4.76 2.92
C PRO A 54 13.57 -3.60 2.02
N ASN A 55 13.25 -3.63 0.74
CA ASN A 55 13.53 -2.56 -0.21
C ASN A 55 12.50 -2.59 -1.35
N PRO A 56 11.52 -1.67 -1.38
CA PRO A 56 10.49 -1.65 -2.40
C PRO A 56 11.05 -1.41 -3.81
N PHE A 57 12.15 -0.66 -3.96
CA PHE A 57 12.75 -0.41 -5.27
C PHE A 57 13.34 -1.68 -5.89
N GLN A 58 13.97 -2.55 -5.09
CA GLN A 58 14.47 -3.85 -5.58
C GLN A 58 13.33 -4.76 -6.02
N ILE A 59 12.26 -4.84 -5.22
CA ILE A 59 11.07 -5.64 -5.52
C ILE A 59 10.45 -5.16 -6.83
N LEU A 60 10.21 -3.87 -6.95
CA LEU A 60 9.60 -3.27 -8.14
C LEU A 60 10.49 -3.36 -9.38
N THR A 61 11.82 -3.30 -9.22
CA THR A 61 12.75 -3.52 -10.34
C THR A 61 12.66 -4.95 -10.87
N TRP A 62 12.53 -5.93 -9.97
CA TRP A 62 12.30 -7.32 -10.35
C TRP A 62 10.97 -7.50 -11.10
N TRP A 63 9.89 -6.91 -10.58
CA TRP A 63 8.60 -6.94 -11.26
C TRP A 63 8.60 -6.16 -12.58
N ALA A 64 9.34 -5.05 -12.67
CA ALA A 64 9.48 -4.29 -13.92
C ALA A 64 10.05 -5.12 -15.06
N ALA A 65 11.01 -6.00 -14.74
CA ALA A 65 11.65 -6.89 -15.73
C ALA A 65 10.73 -8.03 -16.22
N HIS A 66 9.61 -8.29 -15.53
CA HIS A 66 8.70 -9.40 -15.79
C HIS A 66 7.26 -8.96 -16.14
N THR A 67 7.06 -7.67 -16.37
CA THR A 67 5.76 -7.06 -16.72
C THR A 67 5.95 -6.00 -17.81
N ASP A 68 4.89 -5.74 -18.59
CA ASP A 68 4.98 -4.86 -19.75
C ASP A 68 4.20 -3.54 -19.57
N ARG A 69 3.05 -3.55 -18.89
CA ARG A 69 2.08 -2.45 -18.90
C ARG A 69 1.77 -1.89 -17.51
N ILE A 70 1.67 -2.76 -16.50
CA ILE A 70 1.29 -2.35 -15.15
C ILE A 70 2.29 -1.33 -14.61
N ARG A 71 1.78 -0.28 -13.98
CA ARG A 71 2.62 0.70 -13.30
C ARG A 71 3.09 0.15 -11.96
N LEU A 72 4.18 0.64 -11.45
CA LEU A 72 4.96 0.05 -10.36
C LEU A 72 5.07 1.07 -9.22
N GLY A 73 4.36 0.82 -8.13
CA GLY A 73 4.24 1.77 -7.05
C GLY A 73 4.87 1.35 -5.72
N THR A 74 5.52 2.27 -5.04
CA THR A 74 5.92 2.09 -3.65
C THR A 74 4.75 2.43 -2.72
N ALA A 75 4.42 1.55 -1.76
CA ALA A 75 3.33 1.79 -0.81
C ALA A 75 3.73 1.40 0.63
N VAL A 76 4.66 2.10 1.20
CA VAL A 76 5.30 3.36 0.81
C VAL A 76 6.80 3.26 1.03
N VAL A 77 7.60 4.19 0.48
CA VAL A 77 8.95 4.45 1.01
C VAL A 77 8.80 5.10 2.38
N VAL A 78 9.38 4.50 3.39
CA VAL A 78 9.31 5.00 4.78
C VAL A 78 10.39 6.05 5.01
N ALA A 79 10.04 7.33 4.91
CA ALA A 79 10.97 8.45 4.89
C ALA A 79 12.09 8.40 5.96
N PRO A 80 11.82 8.09 7.25
CA PRO A 80 12.86 8.06 8.28
C PRO A 80 13.96 7.01 8.10
N TYR A 81 13.78 6.02 7.23
CA TYR A 81 14.76 4.94 7.03
C TYR A 81 15.75 5.23 5.90
N TRP A 82 15.58 6.36 5.19
CA TRP A 82 16.29 6.66 3.97
C TRP A 82 16.99 8.02 4.01
N HIS A 83 17.94 8.19 3.11
CA HIS A 83 18.51 9.51 2.80
C HIS A 83 17.88 10.05 1.50
N PRO A 84 17.52 11.36 1.41
CA PRO A 84 16.86 11.92 0.23
C PRO A 84 17.59 11.67 -1.10
N ILE A 85 18.94 11.75 -1.10
CA ILE A 85 19.76 11.49 -2.29
C ILE A 85 19.60 10.06 -2.77
N ASN A 86 19.58 9.08 -1.84
CA ASN A 86 19.44 7.68 -2.19
C ASN A 86 18.05 7.43 -2.79
N VAL A 87 16.99 7.93 -2.14
CA VAL A 87 15.61 7.77 -2.63
C VAL A 87 15.44 8.42 -4.00
N ALA A 88 15.96 9.63 -4.19
CA ALA A 88 15.88 10.32 -5.49
C ALA A 88 16.56 9.51 -6.60
N GLY A 89 17.74 8.95 -6.33
CA GLY A 89 18.48 8.13 -7.29
C GLY A 89 17.82 6.80 -7.60
N GLU A 90 17.42 6.04 -6.56
CA GLU A 90 16.79 4.73 -6.72
C GLU A 90 15.42 4.82 -7.41
N ALA A 91 14.61 5.79 -7.05
CA ALA A 91 13.33 6.05 -7.71
C ALA A 91 13.52 6.41 -9.20
N ALA A 92 14.48 7.28 -9.50
CA ALA A 92 14.77 7.65 -10.88
C ALA A 92 15.34 6.47 -11.70
N LEU A 93 16.13 5.60 -11.07
CA LEU A 93 16.67 4.41 -11.72
C LEU A 93 15.56 3.39 -12.03
N LEU A 94 14.64 3.16 -11.08
CA LEU A 94 13.46 2.33 -11.31
C LEU A 94 12.56 2.91 -12.41
N ASP A 95 12.36 4.24 -12.43
CA ASP A 95 11.60 4.92 -13.48
C ASP A 95 12.20 4.68 -14.87
N LEU A 96 13.53 4.73 -14.96
CA LEU A 96 14.27 4.42 -16.17
C LEU A 96 14.12 2.94 -16.59
N TYR A 97 14.33 1.99 -15.66
CA TYR A 97 14.24 0.56 -15.94
C TYR A 97 12.83 0.12 -16.34
N SER A 98 11.82 0.74 -15.75
CA SER A 98 10.42 0.47 -16.04
C SER A 98 9.89 1.22 -17.27
N ASN A 99 10.70 2.02 -17.95
CA ASN A 99 10.29 2.88 -19.06
C ASN A 99 9.16 3.86 -18.67
N GLY A 100 9.32 4.54 -17.55
CA GLY A 100 8.37 5.57 -17.08
C GLY A 100 7.11 5.02 -16.41
N ARG A 101 7.15 3.81 -15.83
CA ARG A 101 6.01 3.21 -15.15
C ARG A 101 6.02 3.40 -13.62
N LEU A 102 6.97 4.15 -13.06
CA LEU A 102 7.01 4.38 -11.60
C LEU A 102 5.84 5.25 -11.13
N GLU A 103 5.24 4.83 -10.02
CA GLU A 103 4.34 5.59 -9.13
C GLU A 103 5.04 5.71 -7.76
N PHE A 104 5.46 6.92 -7.39
CA PHE A 104 6.29 7.11 -6.19
C PHE A 104 5.42 7.38 -4.96
N GLY A 105 5.24 6.37 -4.11
CA GLY A 105 4.53 6.51 -2.84
C GLY A 105 5.49 6.68 -1.67
N ILE A 106 5.20 7.66 -0.81
CA ILE A 106 5.99 8.01 0.37
C ILE A 106 5.10 8.12 1.62
N GLY A 107 5.65 7.78 2.77
CA GLY A 107 4.95 7.86 4.05
C GLY A 107 5.89 7.94 5.24
N SER A 108 5.30 8.01 6.42
CA SER A 108 6.04 8.16 7.69
C SER A 108 6.33 6.83 8.42
N GLY A 109 5.78 5.71 7.94
CA GLY A 109 5.87 4.41 8.64
C GLY A 109 4.77 4.21 9.69
N ALA A 110 4.54 2.96 10.08
CA ALA A 110 3.40 2.56 10.88
C ALA A 110 3.75 1.92 12.24
N TYR A 111 4.85 1.18 12.34
CA TYR A 111 5.13 0.33 13.51
C TYR A 111 6.28 0.85 14.35
N GLN A 112 6.03 1.20 15.61
CA GLN A 112 7.09 1.62 16.54
C GLN A 112 8.23 0.59 16.62
N ARG A 113 7.91 -0.68 16.54
CA ARG A 113 8.88 -1.78 16.59
C ARG A 113 9.92 -1.72 15.45
N GLU A 114 9.53 -1.26 14.26
CA GLU A 114 10.47 -1.05 13.15
C GLU A 114 11.36 0.17 13.42
N PHE A 115 10.78 1.26 13.94
CA PHE A 115 11.57 2.44 14.36
C PHE A 115 12.60 2.11 15.40
N ASP A 116 12.27 1.31 16.41
CA ASP A 116 13.21 0.90 17.45
C ASP A 116 14.44 0.17 16.88
N ARG A 117 14.30 -0.45 15.70
CA ARG A 117 15.40 -1.16 15.02
C ARG A 117 16.10 -0.31 13.97
N MET A 118 15.34 0.40 13.16
CA MET A 118 15.88 1.14 12.01
C MET A 118 16.35 2.54 12.36
N HIS A 119 15.74 3.17 13.37
CA HIS A 119 16.02 4.53 13.80
C HIS A 119 15.83 4.67 15.31
N ALA A 120 16.79 4.15 16.07
CA ALA A 120 16.72 4.10 17.53
C ALA A 120 16.41 5.48 18.15
N GLY A 121 15.39 5.52 19.00
CA GLY A 121 14.96 6.73 19.71
C GLY A 121 13.90 7.56 18.96
N LEU A 122 13.63 7.30 17.69
CA LEU A 122 12.55 7.97 16.96
C LEU A 122 11.18 7.37 17.37
N LYS A 123 10.26 8.24 17.76
CA LYS A 123 8.86 7.86 17.98
C LYS A 123 8.09 7.89 16.66
N GLN A 124 7.26 6.90 16.43
CA GLN A 124 6.43 6.82 15.23
C GLN A 124 5.59 8.10 15.03
N THR A 125 5.11 8.70 16.11
CA THR A 125 4.34 9.95 16.08
C THR A 125 5.11 11.16 15.53
N ASP A 126 6.43 11.14 15.59
CA ASP A 126 7.29 12.25 15.14
C ASP A 126 7.79 12.04 13.70
N ALA A 127 7.64 10.82 13.18
CA ALA A 127 8.13 10.41 11.87
C ALA A 127 7.52 11.20 10.68
N TRP A 128 6.35 11.79 10.87
CA TRP A 128 5.69 12.66 9.89
C TRP A 128 6.59 13.82 9.43
N ARG A 129 7.36 14.42 10.33
CA ARG A 129 8.26 15.53 10.04
C ARG A 129 9.35 15.15 9.03
N TYR A 130 9.82 13.91 9.09
CA TYR A 130 10.80 13.40 8.12
C TYR A 130 10.22 13.40 6.69
N MET A 131 8.99 12.95 6.51
CA MET A 131 8.36 12.96 5.20
C MET A 131 8.17 14.40 4.67
N GLN A 132 7.76 15.34 5.55
CA GLN A 132 7.61 16.75 5.19
C GLN A 132 8.90 17.39 4.70
N GLU A 133 10.06 17.01 5.25
CA GLU A 133 11.37 17.50 4.82
C GLU A 133 11.90 16.75 3.58
N MET A 134 11.71 15.42 3.54
CA MET A 134 12.26 14.57 2.49
C MET A 134 11.64 14.83 1.12
N LEU A 135 10.30 14.94 1.03
CA LEU A 135 9.63 15.02 -0.27
C LEU A 135 10.01 16.26 -1.08
N PRO A 136 10.05 17.47 -0.53
CA PRO A 136 10.55 18.65 -1.25
C PRO A 136 12.01 18.49 -1.70
N ALA A 137 12.87 17.90 -0.86
CA ALA A 137 14.27 17.67 -1.20
C ALA A 137 14.44 16.70 -2.37
N ILE A 138 13.66 15.60 -2.40
CA ILE A 138 13.64 14.66 -3.53
C ILE A 138 13.18 15.36 -4.81
N LYS A 139 12.10 16.14 -4.76
CA LYS A 139 11.60 16.89 -5.94
C LYS A 139 12.65 17.86 -6.47
N ALA A 140 13.37 18.56 -5.59
CA ALA A 140 14.45 19.47 -5.97
C ALA A 140 15.62 18.72 -6.62
N LEU A 141 16.08 17.60 -6.04
CA LEU A 141 17.14 16.75 -6.59
C LEU A 141 16.78 16.20 -7.99
N TRP A 142 15.52 15.90 -8.26
CA TRP A 142 15.06 15.48 -9.61
C TRP A 142 15.11 16.60 -10.62
N GLN A 143 14.94 17.86 -10.20
CA GLN A 143 14.97 19.02 -11.08
C GLN A 143 16.37 19.49 -11.44
N GLY A 144 17.32 19.48 -10.48
CA GLY A 144 18.65 20.01 -10.70
C GLY A 144 19.59 19.82 -9.49
N ASP A 145 20.64 20.64 -9.48
CA ASP A 145 21.55 20.71 -8.36
C ASP A 145 20.86 21.38 -7.18
N TYR A 146 21.00 20.82 -6.01
CA TYR A 146 20.33 21.23 -4.79
C TYR A 146 21.19 20.96 -3.56
N ALA A 147 21.35 21.96 -2.70
CA ALA A 147 21.94 21.82 -1.37
C ALA A 147 20.82 21.87 -0.33
N HIS A 148 20.90 21.06 0.71
CA HIS A 148 19.89 20.95 1.75
C HIS A 148 20.45 21.25 3.13
N GLU A 149 19.77 22.14 3.86
CA GLU A 149 20.05 22.52 5.25
C GLU A 149 18.76 22.34 6.06
N GLY A 150 18.39 21.08 6.35
CA GLY A 150 17.20 20.74 7.09
C GLY A 150 17.46 20.36 8.54
N GLU A 151 16.40 19.98 9.25
CA GLU A 151 16.45 19.48 10.63
C GLU A 151 17.00 18.05 10.67
N TYR A 152 16.60 17.20 9.70
CA TYR A 152 16.91 15.76 9.68
C TYR A 152 18.02 15.42 8.71
N TRP A 153 18.13 16.14 7.61
CA TRP A 153 19.19 15.92 6.63
C TRP A 153 19.92 17.22 6.31
N ARG A 154 21.23 17.06 6.07
CA ARG A 154 22.08 18.13 5.62
C ARG A 154 23.07 17.58 4.62
N PHE A 155 23.14 18.17 3.43
CA PHE A 155 24.10 17.79 2.41
C PHE A 155 24.45 18.98 1.51
N PRO A 156 25.73 19.03 1.01
CA PRO A 156 26.14 20.04 0.05
C PRO A 156 25.41 19.85 -1.29
N GLU A 157 25.70 20.73 -2.24
CA GLU A 157 25.15 20.64 -3.59
C GLU A 157 25.30 19.23 -4.17
N ALA A 158 24.17 18.65 -4.55
CA ALA A 158 24.04 17.31 -5.09
C ALA A 158 22.87 17.28 -6.09
N THR A 159 22.82 16.25 -6.91
CA THR A 159 21.73 16.04 -7.86
C THR A 159 21.34 14.57 -7.90
N SER A 160 20.12 14.25 -8.32
CA SER A 160 19.73 12.86 -8.59
C SER A 160 20.44 12.34 -9.83
N VAL A 161 21.06 11.17 -9.71
CA VAL A 161 21.68 10.45 -10.83
C VAL A 161 21.17 9.00 -10.80
N PRO A 162 20.39 8.57 -11.82
CA PRO A 162 19.92 9.35 -12.96
C PRO A 162 18.81 10.38 -12.59
N LYS A 163 18.32 11.11 -13.59
CA LYS A 163 17.06 11.85 -13.50
C LYS A 163 15.90 10.94 -13.89
N PRO A 164 14.70 11.14 -13.33
CA PRO A 164 13.52 10.41 -13.77
C PRO A 164 13.23 10.59 -15.25
N LEU A 165 12.72 9.56 -15.89
CA LEU A 165 12.25 9.59 -17.27
C LEU A 165 10.97 10.42 -17.38
N GLN A 166 10.05 10.24 -16.43
CA GLN A 166 8.80 10.98 -16.37
C GLN A 166 9.02 12.45 -16.01
N LYS A 167 8.24 13.37 -16.61
CA LYS A 167 8.35 14.81 -16.41
C LYS A 167 7.04 15.40 -15.89
N PRO A 168 7.08 16.34 -14.95
CA PRO A 168 8.28 16.90 -14.29
C PRO A 168 8.97 15.92 -13.34
N HIS A 169 8.28 14.89 -12.89
CA HIS A 169 8.71 13.76 -12.05
C HIS A 169 7.65 12.64 -12.10
N PRO A 170 7.92 11.42 -11.61
CA PRO A 170 6.90 10.39 -11.44
C PRO A 170 5.71 10.89 -10.62
N PRO A 171 4.48 10.40 -10.87
CA PRO A 171 3.35 10.69 -9.99
C PRO A 171 3.68 10.33 -8.55
N ILE A 172 3.32 11.22 -7.62
CA ILE A 172 3.62 11.08 -6.19
C ILE A 172 2.35 10.70 -5.44
N TRP A 173 2.46 9.75 -4.53
CA TRP A 173 1.39 9.27 -3.68
C TRP A 173 1.76 9.40 -2.22
N VAL A 174 0.81 9.77 -1.37
CA VAL A 174 0.97 9.79 0.08
C VAL A 174 -0.05 8.89 0.76
N ALA A 175 0.40 8.15 1.77
CA ALA A 175 -0.51 7.38 2.61
C ALA A 175 -1.22 8.32 3.57
N ALA A 176 -2.55 8.44 3.48
CA ALA A 176 -3.33 9.41 4.24
C ALA A 176 -4.49 8.77 5.02
N ARG A 177 -4.58 9.15 6.30
CA ARG A 177 -5.73 8.88 7.18
C ARG A 177 -6.08 10.10 8.04
N ALA A 178 -5.10 10.83 8.54
CA ALA A 178 -5.31 12.03 9.35
C ALA A 178 -5.57 13.28 8.49
N PRO A 179 -6.40 14.25 8.92
CA PRO A 179 -6.71 15.46 8.15
C PRO A 179 -5.47 16.20 7.63
N ILE A 180 -4.44 16.33 8.46
CA ILE A 180 -3.18 16.99 8.08
C ILE A 180 -2.50 16.37 6.85
N THR A 181 -2.68 15.06 6.63
CA THR A 181 -2.08 14.37 5.49
C THR A 181 -2.84 14.66 4.19
N TYR A 182 -4.17 14.86 4.26
CA TYR A 182 -4.98 15.30 3.12
C TYR A 182 -4.63 16.73 2.71
N ASP A 183 -4.53 17.64 3.68
CA ASP A 183 -4.07 19.02 3.44
C ASP A 183 -2.69 19.05 2.78
N TYR A 184 -1.75 18.26 3.31
CA TYR A 184 -0.41 18.13 2.73
C TYR A 184 -0.46 17.60 1.28
N ALA A 185 -1.26 16.56 1.02
CA ALA A 185 -1.38 15.97 -0.31
C ALA A 185 -1.90 17.00 -1.33
N VAL A 186 -2.94 17.74 -0.98
CA VAL A 186 -3.50 18.79 -1.84
C VAL A 186 -2.48 19.91 -2.10
N LYS A 187 -1.81 20.41 -1.05
CA LYS A 187 -0.79 21.47 -1.15
C LYS A 187 0.40 21.07 -2.03
N HIS A 188 0.83 19.83 -1.95
CA HIS A 188 2.01 19.33 -2.68
C HIS A 188 1.68 18.61 -3.98
N GLN A 189 0.39 18.60 -4.38
CA GLN A 189 -0.11 17.93 -5.59
C GLN A 189 0.27 16.46 -5.63
N CYS A 190 0.05 15.76 -4.51
CA CYS A 190 0.26 14.32 -4.38
C CYS A 190 -1.07 13.58 -4.45
N ASN A 191 -1.12 12.45 -5.13
CA ASN A 191 -2.23 11.52 -5.07
C ASN A 191 -2.33 10.88 -3.68
N ILE A 192 -3.48 10.35 -3.35
CA ILE A 192 -3.80 9.85 -2.01
C ILE A 192 -4.10 8.35 -2.06
N MET A 193 -3.40 7.59 -1.22
CA MET A 193 -3.74 6.20 -0.91
C MET A 193 -4.22 6.09 0.54
N SER A 194 -5.39 5.51 0.74
CA SER A 194 -6.00 5.35 2.06
C SER A 194 -6.40 3.90 2.32
N TRP A 195 -6.13 3.43 3.52
CA TRP A 195 -6.47 2.10 3.96
C TRP A 195 -7.37 2.16 5.21
N PRO A 196 -8.68 1.95 5.07
CA PRO A 196 -9.62 1.98 6.19
C PRO A 196 -9.55 0.73 7.09
N LEU A 197 -8.56 -0.15 6.89
CA LEU A 197 -8.40 -1.39 7.68
C LEU A 197 -9.69 -2.24 7.62
N THR A 198 -10.18 -2.66 8.80
CA THR A 198 -11.43 -3.42 8.97
C THR A 198 -12.66 -2.54 9.22
N ARG A 199 -12.52 -1.21 9.14
CA ARG A 199 -13.60 -0.28 9.44
C ARG A 199 -14.67 -0.28 8.36
N PRO A 200 -15.92 0.10 8.67
CA PRO A 200 -17.03 0.14 7.73
C PRO A 200 -16.82 1.14 6.59
N MET A 201 -17.76 1.15 5.64
CA MET A 201 -17.76 2.07 4.49
C MET A 201 -17.74 3.55 4.92
N SER A 202 -18.40 3.90 6.04
CA SER A 202 -18.39 5.26 6.59
C SER A 202 -16.99 5.82 6.90
N GLU A 203 -15.99 4.98 7.07
CA GLU A 203 -14.59 5.44 7.16
C GLU A 203 -14.08 5.97 5.81
N VAL A 204 -14.53 5.39 4.69
CA VAL A 204 -14.17 5.88 3.34
C VAL A 204 -14.89 7.21 3.07
N GLU A 205 -16.16 7.32 3.47
CA GLU A 205 -16.91 8.59 3.42
C GLU A 205 -16.17 9.69 4.19
N THR A 206 -15.75 9.39 5.42
CA THR A 206 -14.94 10.30 6.24
C THR A 206 -13.63 10.72 5.55
N TYR A 207 -12.97 9.82 4.82
CA TYR A 207 -11.75 10.15 4.07
C TYR A 207 -12.04 11.09 2.90
N LEU A 208 -13.12 10.90 2.19
CA LEU A 208 -13.54 11.78 1.11
C LEU A 208 -13.98 13.16 1.64
N GLU A 209 -14.64 13.22 2.80
CA GLU A 209 -14.93 14.48 3.50
C GLU A 209 -13.65 15.24 3.87
N ARG A 210 -12.61 14.53 4.37
CA ARG A 210 -11.30 15.13 4.66
C ARG A 210 -10.61 15.66 3.40
N LEU A 211 -10.72 14.94 2.29
CA LEU A 211 -10.23 15.42 0.99
C LEU A 211 -10.95 16.68 0.56
N GLN A 212 -12.29 16.70 0.65
CA GLN A 212 -13.08 17.88 0.29
C GLN A 212 -12.71 19.09 1.17
N THR A 213 -12.60 18.89 2.49
CA THR A 213 -12.15 19.93 3.41
C THR A 213 -10.79 20.50 3.03
N ALA A 214 -9.83 19.62 2.70
CA ALA A 214 -8.49 20.04 2.27
C ALA A 214 -8.52 20.84 0.94
N LEU A 215 -9.42 20.50 0.02
CA LEU A 215 -9.61 21.26 -1.23
C LEU A 215 -10.22 22.64 -0.96
N ASP A 216 -11.21 22.72 -0.08
CA ASP A 216 -11.86 23.98 0.29
C ASP A 216 -10.89 24.93 1.00
N GLU A 217 -9.98 24.40 1.82
CA GLU A 217 -8.92 25.16 2.48
C GLU A 217 -7.76 25.58 1.56
N ASN A 218 -7.64 24.95 0.37
CA ASN A 218 -6.57 25.21 -0.60
C ASN A 218 -7.16 25.58 -1.99
N PRO A 219 -7.85 26.70 -2.13
CA PRO A 219 -8.51 27.08 -3.37
C PRO A 219 -7.50 27.24 -4.53
N GLY A 220 -7.86 26.70 -5.68
CA GLY A 220 -7.01 26.73 -6.89
C GLY A 220 -6.09 25.51 -7.05
N GLN A 221 -6.03 24.64 -6.07
CA GLN A 221 -5.36 23.34 -6.23
C GLN A 221 -6.28 22.35 -6.97
N SER A 222 -5.68 21.49 -7.81
CA SER A 222 -6.43 20.42 -8.46
C SER A 222 -6.75 19.29 -7.49
N ARG A 223 -7.90 18.62 -7.68
CA ARG A 223 -8.25 17.44 -6.91
C ARG A 223 -7.27 16.31 -7.22
N PRO A 224 -6.57 15.75 -6.21
CA PRO A 224 -5.71 14.59 -6.40
C PRO A 224 -6.55 13.32 -6.66
N THR A 225 -5.93 12.33 -7.31
CA THR A 225 -6.49 10.99 -7.41
C THR A 225 -6.56 10.37 -6.01
N PHE A 226 -7.72 9.82 -5.66
CA PHE A 226 -7.95 9.13 -4.41
C PHE A 226 -8.11 7.63 -4.64
N SER A 227 -7.31 6.82 -3.93
CA SER A 227 -7.40 5.36 -3.94
C SER A 227 -7.77 4.82 -2.57
N ALA A 228 -8.73 3.90 -2.53
CA ALA A 228 -9.10 3.16 -1.32
C ALA A 228 -8.65 1.70 -1.43
N MET A 229 -7.94 1.21 -0.41
CA MET A 229 -7.43 -0.16 -0.34
C MET A 229 -8.27 -1.01 0.62
N ARG A 230 -8.61 -2.23 0.20
CA ARG A 230 -9.25 -3.24 1.07
C ARG A 230 -8.62 -4.61 0.88
N HIS A 231 -8.51 -5.36 1.96
CA HIS A 231 -8.33 -6.82 1.86
C HIS A 231 -9.46 -7.39 1.01
N THR A 232 -9.09 -8.11 -0.03
CA THR A 232 -10.03 -8.55 -1.05
C THR A 232 -9.90 -10.06 -1.28
N CYS A 233 -11.03 -10.74 -1.29
CA CYS A 233 -11.11 -12.14 -1.68
C CYS A 233 -12.43 -12.40 -2.39
N VAL A 234 -12.32 -12.78 -3.66
CA VAL A 234 -13.46 -13.23 -4.47
C VAL A 234 -13.49 -14.75 -4.44
N TYR A 235 -14.64 -15.35 -4.21
CA TYR A 235 -14.82 -16.79 -4.15
C TYR A 235 -16.03 -17.24 -4.98
N ASP A 236 -16.03 -18.52 -5.37
CA ASP A 236 -17.02 -19.07 -6.30
C ASP A 236 -18.41 -19.22 -5.67
N LYS A 237 -18.50 -19.56 -4.38
CA LYS A 237 -19.75 -19.93 -3.72
C LYS A 237 -19.94 -19.19 -2.41
N LYS A 238 -21.18 -18.77 -2.13
CA LYS A 238 -21.53 -18.07 -0.88
C LYS A 238 -21.17 -18.84 0.39
N GLU A 239 -21.17 -20.16 0.34
CA GLU A 239 -20.84 -21.04 1.45
C GLU A 239 -19.37 -20.88 1.89
N ASP A 240 -18.49 -20.41 0.99
CA ASP A 240 -17.06 -20.24 1.23
C ASP A 240 -16.70 -18.94 1.98
N TRP A 241 -17.70 -18.15 2.38
CA TRP A 241 -17.52 -16.84 3.00
C TRP A 241 -16.61 -16.82 4.24
N MET A 242 -16.55 -17.92 5.00
CA MET A 242 -15.68 -18.03 6.18
C MET A 242 -14.20 -18.19 5.84
N VAL A 243 -13.84 -18.65 4.64
CA VAL A 243 -12.44 -18.90 4.26
C VAL A 243 -11.58 -17.63 4.36
N PRO A 244 -11.95 -16.52 3.69
CA PRO A 244 -11.19 -15.27 3.82
C PRO A 244 -11.34 -14.64 5.21
N VAL A 245 -12.46 -14.81 5.89
CA VAL A 245 -12.69 -14.27 7.24
C VAL A 245 -11.73 -14.90 8.24
N GLU A 246 -11.58 -16.22 8.22
CA GLU A 246 -10.64 -16.91 9.13
C GLU A 246 -9.18 -16.58 8.81
N ALA A 247 -8.83 -16.43 7.54
CA ALA A 247 -7.50 -16.00 7.14
C ALA A 247 -7.22 -14.57 7.66
N ALA A 248 -8.15 -13.63 7.44
CA ALA A 248 -8.06 -12.27 7.93
C ALA A 248 -7.96 -12.19 9.46
N ARG A 249 -8.76 -12.97 10.21
CA ARG A 249 -8.70 -12.99 11.67
C ARG A 249 -7.33 -13.41 12.18
N ARG A 250 -6.71 -14.44 11.58
CA ARG A 250 -5.36 -14.89 11.95
C ARG A 250 -4.31 -13.81 11.65
N GLN A 251 -4.37 -13.22 10.46
CA GLN A 251 -3.43 -12.17 10.07
C GLN A 251 -3.60 -10.91 10.96
N LEU A 252 -4.83 -10.49 11.21
CA LEU A 252 -5.12 -9.35 12.08
C LEU A 252 -4.62 -9.57 13.51
N ALA A 253 -4.67 -10.80 14.04
CA ALA A 253 -4.11 -11.13 15.35
C ALA A 253 -2.58 -10.98 15.39
N GLN A 254 -1.88 -11.25 14.31
CA GLN A 254 -0.45 -10.97 14.18
C GLN A 254 -0.17 -9.46 14.07
N PHE A 255 -0.97 -8.75 13.28
CA PHE A 255 -0.89 -7.29 13.18
C PHE A 255 -1.20 -6.58 14.50
N GLU A 256 -2.15 -7.09 15.30
CA GLU A 256 -2.46 -6.56 16.63
C GLU A 256 -1.22 -6.54 17.53
N ASN A 257 -0.40 -7.62 17.47
CA ASN A 257 0.89 -7.65 18.16
C ASN A 257 1.83 -6.54 17.65
N LEU A 258 1.91 -6.33 16.33
CA LEU A 258 2.80 -5.32 15.76
C LEU A 258 2.37 -3.90 16.13
N PHE A 259 1.08 -3.58 16.04
CA PHE A 259 0.55 -2.24 16.37
C PHE A 259 0.66 -1.92 17.85
N LYS A 260 0.34 -2.88 18.72
CA LYS A 260 0.30 -2.66 20.17
C LYS A 260 1.55 -3.09 20.91
N ASN A 261 2.53 -3.67 20.20
CA ASN A 261 3.73 -4.24 20.79
C ASN A 261 3.39 -5.24 21.93
N ALA A 262 2.33 -6.05 21.73
CA ALA A 262 1.69 -6.87 22.76
C ALA A 262 2.32 -8.26 22.93
N GLY A 263 3.28 -8.64 22.09
CA GLY A 263 3.92 -9.95 22.13
C GLY A 263 5.32 -9.95 21.52
N GLY A 264 6.00 -11.10 21.58
CA GLY A 264 7.32 -11.30 21.00
C GLY A 264 7.31 -11.34 19.47
N VAL A 265 8.49 -11.21 18.88
CA VAL A 265 8.78 -11.59 17.48
C VAL A 265 9.96 -12.56 17.55
N ASP A 266 9.80 -13.76 17.02
CA ASP A 266 10.83 -14.77 16.91
C ASP A 266 11.23 -14.95 15.44
N ASN A 267 12.52 -14.75 15.14
CA ASN A 267 13.06 -14.86 13.77
C ASN A 267 12.22 -14.14 12.70
N GLY A 268 11.67 -12.95 13.02
CA GLY A 268 10.83 -12.16 12.10
C GLY A 268 9.35 -12.52 12.13
N PHE A 269 8.92 -13.58 12.83
CA PHE A 269 7.51 -13.96 12.98
C PHE A 269 6.91 -13.34 14.23
N PRO A 270 5.94 -12.42 14.11
CA PRO A 270 5.22 -11.91 15.28
C PRO A 270 4.35 -13.01 15.88
N ALA A 271 4.39 -13.15 17.21
CA ALA A 271 3.50 -14.04 17.92
C ALA A 271 2.04 -13.61 17.65
N MET A 272 1.20 -14.57 17.34
CA MET A 272 -0.24 -14.34 17.18
C MET A 272 -0.86 -14.08 18.54
N ILE A 273 -1.65 -13.04 18.66
CA ILE A 273 -2.48 -12.81 19.84
C ILE A 273 -3.59 -13.87 19.88
N ASP A 274 -3.88 -14.38 21.06
CA ASP A 274 -4.95 -15.37 21.23
C ASP A 274 -6.29 -14.77 20.76
N LEU A 275 -6.87 -15.36 19.74
CA LEU A 275 -8.13 -14.91 19.13
C LEU A 275 -9.28 -14.86 20.15
N SER A 276 -9.27 -15.73 21.18
CA SER A 276 -10.29 -15.71 22.24
C SER A 276 -10.30 -14.39 23.01
N THR A 277 -9.18 -13.68 23.10
CA THR A 277 -9.08 -12.35 23.74
C THR A 277 -9.63 -11.23 22.86
N LEU A 278 -9.89 -11.51 21.60
CA LEU A 278 -10.34 -10.55 20.58
C LEU A 278 -11.81 -10.76 20.19
N GLU A 279 -12.46 -11.84 20.64
CA GLU A 279 -13.81 -12.24 20.23
C GLU A 279 -14.91 -11.22 20.52
N ASN A 280 -14.72 -10.37 21.54
CA ASN A 280 -15.70 -9.34 21.93
C ASN A 280 -15.45 -7.99 21.24
N ARG A 281 -14.59 -7.95 20.23
CA ARG A 281 -14.27 -6.74 19.50
C ARG A 281 -14.86 -6.83 18.10
N ASP A 282 -15.65 -5.81 17.71
CA ASP A 282 -16.34 -5.75 16.42
C ASP A 282 -15.39 -5.95 15.22
N GLU A 283 -14.17 -5.42 15.31
CA GLU A 283 -13.15 -5.57 14.26
C GLU A 283 -12.65 -7.01 14.03
N TYR A 284 -13.03 -7.95 14.89
CA TYR A 284 -12.75 -9.39 14.78
C TYR A 284 -14.00 -10.24 14.61
N ASP A 285 -15.20 -9.64 14.69
CA ASP A 285 -16.45 -10.35 14.43
C ASP A 285 -16.50 -10.87 12.98
N PRO A 286 -16.79 -12.15 12.75
CA PRO A 286 -16.75 -12.72 11.39
C PRO A 286 -17.71 -12.03 10.41
N LYS A 287 -18.91 -11.64 10.85
CA LYS A 287 -19.91 -11.01 9.98
C LYS A 287 -19.49 -9.58 9.64
N MET A 288 -19.00 -8.85 10.64
CA MET A 288 -18.48 -7.49 10.43
C MET A 288 -17.28 -7.49 9.49
N LEU A 289 -16.35 -8.43 9.65
CA LEU A 289 -15.22 -8.57 8.71
C LEU A 289 -15.68 -8.86 7.30
N HIS A 290 -16.64 -9.78 7.12
CA HIS A 290 -17.20 -10.10 5.81
C HIS A 290 -17.93 -8.90 5.18
N GLU A 291 -18.65 -8.13 5.98
CA GLU A 291 -19.37 -6.93 5.54
C GLU A 291 -18.39 -5.81 5.13
N HIS A 292 -17.42 -5.49 5.99
CA HIS A 292 -16.54 -4.33 5.83
C HIS A 292 -15.40 -4.57 4.84
N LEU A 293 -14.92 -5.81 4.72
CA LEU A 293 -13.86 -6.14 3.77
C LEU A 293 -14.44 -6.48 2.38
N MET A 294 -13.57 -6.50 1.39
CA MET A 294 -14.00 -6.79 0.02
C MET A 294 -14.03 -8.32 -0.20
N PHE A 295 -14.88 -9.00 0.58
CA PHE A 295 -15.11 -10.44 0.51
C PHE A 295 -16.49 -10.71 -0.09
N GLY A 296 -16.59 -11.64 -1.02
CA GLY A 296 -17.85 -11.99 -1.67
C GLY A 296 -17.67 -12.81 -2.93
N THR A 297 -18.80 -13.26 -3.47
CA THR A 297 -18.89 -13.74 -4.85
C THR A 297 -18.68 -12.56 -5.83
N PRO A 298 -18.39 -12.80 -7.11
CA PRO A 298 -18.21 -11.71 -8.08
C PRO A 298 -19.35 -10.67 -8.05
N GLN A 299 -20.61 -11.11 -7.99
CA GLN A 299 -21.76 -10.22 -7.95
C GLN A 299 -21.83 -9.38 -6.68
N GLU A 300 -21.47 -9.95 -5.52
CA GLU A 300 -21.41 -9.23 -4.25
C GLU A 300 -20.28 -8.19 -4.26
N ILE A 301 -19.12 -8.53 -4.84
CA ILE A 301 -17.99 -7.61 -4.99
C ILE A 301 -18.35 -6.45 -5.93
N VAL A 302 -18.99 -6.73 -7.08
CA VAL A 302 -19.48 -5.67 -7.98
C VAL A 302 -20.43 -4.72 -7.24
N GLY A 303 -21.36 -5.27 -6.45
CA GLY A 303 -22.27 -4.45 -5.65
C GLY A 303 -21.54 -3.56 -4.64
N LYS A 304 -20.56 -4.11 -3.92
CA LYS A 304 -19.72 -3.34 -2.98
C LYS A 304 -18.89 -2.26 -3.70
N LEU A 305 -18.27 -2.58 -4.83
CA LEU A 305 -17.44 -1.63 -5.58
C LEU A 305 -18.23 -0.50 -6.21
N ARG A 306 -19.48 -0.73 -6.63
CA ARG A 306 -20.35 0.35 -7.10
C ARG A 306 -20.60 1.41 -6.03
N LEU A 307 -20.69 1.03 -4.75
CA LEU A 307 -20.79 2.00 -3.65
C LEU A 307 -19.53 2.89 -3.55
N TYR A 308 -18.33 2.33 -3.80
CA TYR A 308 -17.08 3.11 -3.84
C TYR A 308 -17.06 4.07 -5.03
N ASP A 309 -17.50 3.61 -6.19
CA ASP A 309 -17.58 4.41 -7.41
C ASP A 309 -18.57 5.56 -7.27
N ASP A 310 -19.76 5.29 -6.73
CA ASP A 310 -20.80 6.29 -6.44
C ASP A 310 -20.34 7.36 -5.43
N LEU A 311 -19.46 7.00 -4.48
CA LEU A 311 -18.84 7.93 -3.54
C LEU A 311 -17.74 8.80 -4.18
N GLY A 312 -17.27 8.47 -5.40
CA GLY A 312 -16.20 9.18 -6.08
C GLY A 312 -14.80 8.72 -5.72
N VAL A 313 -14.64 7.45 -5.35
CA VAL A 313 -13.32 6.80 -5.26
C VAL A 313 -12.79 6.58 -6.68
N ASP A 314 -11.66 7.20 -7.02
CA ASP A 314 -11.12 7.15 -8.39
C ASP A 314 -10.51 5.79 -8.73
N GLN A 315 -9.86 5.17 -7.75
CA GLN A 315 -9.17 3.90 -7.94
C GLN A 315 -9.36 3.00 -6.71
N PHE A 316 -9.59 1.73 -6.96
CA PHE A 316 -9.70 0.72 -5.91
C PHE A 316 -8.44 -0.15 -5.87
N THR A 317 -7.86 -0.32 -4.68
CA THR A 317 -6.71 -1.20 -4.48
C THR A 317 -7.15 -2.53 -3.88
N TYR A 318 -7.09 -3.58 -4.70
CA TYR A 318 -7.21 -4.97 -4.29
C TYR A 318 -6.01 -5.35 -3.44
N TYR A 319 -6.17 -5.54 -2.13
CA TYR A 319 -5.10 -5.99 -1.26
C TYR A 319 -5.16 -7.51 -1.12
N ALA A 320 -4.19 -8.19 -1.76
CA ALA A 320 -4.15 -9.65 -1.86
C ALA A 320 -3.62 -10.33 -0.59
N SER A 321 -2.79 -9.64 0.19
CA SER A 321 -2.10 -10.21 1.34
C SER A 321 -3.00 -10.24 2.56
N LEU A 322 -3.57 -11.40 2.86
CA LEU A 322 -4.45 -11.64 4.01
C LEU A 322 -4.28 -13.03 4.64
N GLY A 323 -3.15 -13.69 4.37
CA GLY A 323 -2.87 -15.02 4.93
C GLY A 323 -3.66 -16.17 4.28
N LEU A 324 -4.20 -15.98 3.08
CA LEU A 324 -4.81 -17.04 2.27
C LEU A 324 -3.74 -17.97 1.68
N GLY A 325 -4.12 -19.20 1.39
CA GLY A 325 -3.31 -20.10 0.60
C GLY A 325 -3.07 -19.58 -0.82
N MET A 326 -1.94 -19.98 -1.43
CA MET A 326 -1.55 -19.50 -2.77
C MET A 326 -2.59 -19.82 -3.86
N LYS A 327 -3.28 -20.95 -3.75
CA LYS A 327 -4.34 -21.34 -4.70
C LYS A 327 -5.57 -20.45 -4.59
N GLU A 328 -6.00 -20.18 -3.37
CA GLU A 328 -7.12 -19.31 -3.07
C GLU A 328 -6.84 -17.87 -3.51
N GLN A 329 -5.62 -17.38 -3.30
CA GLN A 329 -5.20 -16.05 -3.78
C GLN A 329 -5.29 -15.95 -5.29
N LYS A 330 -4.75 -16.93 -6.03
CA LYS A 330 -4.82 -16.96 -7.51
C LYS A 330 -6.27 -17.03 -7.99
N ARG A 331 -7.07 -17.94 -7.43
CA ARG A 331 -8.47 -18.09 -7.82
C ARG A 331 -9.25 -16.81 -7.59
N SER A 332 -9.02 -16.16 -6.46
CA SER A 332 -9.64 -14.88 -6.15
C SER A 332 -9.27 -13.78 -7.16
N LEU A 333 -7.99 -13.68 -7.54
CA LEU A 333 -7.56 -12.71 -8.54
C LEU A 333 -8.11 -13.03 -9.94
N GLU A 334 -8.16 -14.30 -10.33
CA GLU A 334 -8.78 -14.75 -11.59
C GLU A 334 -10.26 -14.34 -11.68
N LEU A 335 -11.03 -14.59 -10.62
CA LEU A 335 -12.44 -14.20 -10.55
C LEU A 335 -12.59 -12.67 -10.63
N PHE A 336 -11.73 -11.94 -9.92
CA PHE A 336 -11.77 -10.48 -9.95
C PHE A 336 -11.50 -9.94 -11.36
N ILE A 337 -10.48 -10.47 -12.04
CA ILE A 337 -10.12 -10.05 -13.41
C ILE A 337 -11.25 -10.38 -14.41
N ASN A 338 -11.77 -11.61 -14.33
CA ASN A 338 -12.65 -12.11 -15.38
C ASN A 338 -14.13 -11.75 -15.17
N GLU A 339 -14.57 -11.57 -13.92
CA GLU A 339 -15.99 -11.41 -13.59
C GLU A 339 -16.33 -10.08 -12.88
N VAL A 340 -15.35 -9.40 -12.28
CA VAL A 340 -15.58 -8.13 -11.59
C VAL A 340 -15.13 -6.93 -12.41
N MET A 341 -13.86 -6.92 -12.86
CA MET A 341 -13.32 -5.78 -13.60
C MET A 341 -14.09 -5.40 -14.86
N PRO A 342 -14.63 -6.35 -15.66
CA PRO A 342 -15.39 -6.01 -16.85
C PRO A 342 -16.65 -5.17 -16.57
N GLU A 343 -17.26 -5.30 -15.38
CA GLU A 343 -18.44 -4.52 -14.98
C GLU A 343 -18.16 -3.01 -14.77
N PHE A 344 -16.89 -2.61 -14.76
CA PHE A 344 -16.40 -1.25 -14.60
C PHE A 344 -15.59 -0.75 -15.80
N ALA A 345 -15.54 -1.52 -16.90
CA ALA A 345 -14.93 -1.05 -18.14
C ALA A 345 -15.79 0.12 -18.70
N GLU A 346 -15.12 1.20 -19.06
CA GLU A 346 -15.75 2.28 -19.82
C GLU A 346 -15.99 1.79 -21.26
N ASP A 347 -17.20 2.03 -21.81
CA ASP A 347 -17.59 1.70 -23.19
C ASP A 347 -16.74 2.45 -24.23
#